data_e0ec03c698f78bbc2d3df32df6f51fd4
#
_entry.id   e0ec03c698f78bbc2d3df32df6f51fd4
#
_cell.length_a   1.000
_cell.length_b   1.000
_cell.length_c   1.000
_cell.angle_alpha   90.00
_cell.angle_beta   90.00
_cell.angle_gamma   90.00
#
_symmetry.space_group_name_H-M   'P 1'
#
loop_
_entity.id
_entity.type
_entity.pdbx_description
1 polymer ?
#
loop_
_entity_poly.entity_id
_entity_poly.type
_entity_poly.pdbx_seq_one_letter_code
_entity_poly.pdbx_strand_id
1 'polypeptide(L)'
;LLEHEEGVRRLITRPMGLRLAPHPGCHMLRPSEVLRLDRSFRPEVLDKIASWAGATVDPGPEWPACCGGGLAGIDEVLSAKLLMDSVRGPQASKVDAILTPCPFCFVQFDIKQKEGVPVLYLAELMALAMGASPERIGLRYHRTKIALPSP
;
A
#
# COMPACT_ATOMS: atom_id res chain seq x y z
N LEU A 1 -2.63 3.14 15.58
CA LEU A 1 -3.71 2.23 15.15
C LEU A 1 -3.68 0.92 15.92
N LEU A 2 -2.56 0.20 15.99
CA LEU A 2 -2.48 -1.13 16.62
C LEU A 2 -2.94 -1.14 18.08
N GLU A 3 -2.58 -0.12 18.86
CA GLU A 3 -2.97 0.02 20.26
C GLU A 3 -4.47 0.28 20.46
N HIS A 4 -5.18 0.67 19.41
CA HIS A 4 -6.58 1.03 19.40
C HIS A 4 -7.42 0.13 18.48
N GLU A 5 -7.02 -1.11 18.29
CA GLU A 5 -7.64 -2.05 17.33
C GLU A 5 -9.16 -2.12 17.46
N GLU A 6 -9.68 -2.34 18.66
CA GLU A 6 -11.13 -2.44 18.86
C GLU A 6 -11.88 -1.15 18.50
N GLY A 7 -11.31 0.00 18.88
CA GLY A 7 -11.88 1.30 18.55
C GLY A 7 -11.92 1.53 17.04
N VAL A 8 -10.83 1.19 16.34
CA VAL A 8 -10.74 1.30 14.89
C VAL A 8 -11.74 0.36 14.20
N ARG A 9 -11.82 -0.90 14.62
CA ARG A 9 -12.76 -1.88 14.05
C ARG A 9 -14.22 -1.45 14.17
N ARG A 10 -14.59 -0.81 15.28
CA ARG A 10 -15.96 -0.26 15.48
C ARG A 10 -16.30 0.87 14.50
N LEU A 11 -15.30 1.57 13.97
CA LEU A 11 -15.50 2.63 12.99
C LEU A 11 -15.63 2.12 11.56
N ILE A 12 -15.32 0.85 11.31
CA ILE A 12 -15.47 0.25 9.97
C ILE A 12 -16.95 0.00 9.71
N THR A 13 -17.47 0.73 8.76
CA THR A 13 -18.88 0.66 8.33
C THR A 13 -19.07 0.00 6.99
N ARG A 14 -17.97 -0.07 6.19
CA ARG A 14 -17.99 -0.60 4.83
C ARG A 14 -16.74 -1.46 4.57
N PRO A 15 -16.82 -2.78 4.71
CA PRO A 15 -15.74 -3.67 4.31
C PRO A 15 -15.41 -3.51 2.83
N MET A 16 -14.12 -3.38 2.51
CA MET A 16 -13.69 -3.00 1.16
C MET A 16 -13.64 -4.17 0.17
N GLY A 17 -13.46 -5.41 0.63
CA GLY A 17 -13.42 -6.59 -0.24
C GLY A 17 -12.31 -6.59 -1.29
N LEU A 18 -11.32 -5.71 -1.16
CA LEU A 18 -10.20 -5.56 -2.08
C LEU A 18 -9.13 -6.63 -1.82
N ARG A 19 -8.45 -7.07 -2.88
CA ARG A 19 -7.25 -7.88 -2.81
C ARG A 19 -6.03 -6.99 -3.01
N LEU A 20 -5.20 -6.85 -2.00
CA LEU A 20 -4.13 -5.86 -1.94
C LEU A 20 -2.75 -6.51 -1.85
N ALA A 21 -1.76 -5.92 -2.51
CA ALA A 21 -0.34 -6.25 -2.33
C ALA A 21 0.27 -5.30 -1.29
N PRO A 22 0.77 -5.78 -0.14
CA PRO A 22 1.32 -4.90 0.88
C PRO A 22 2.71 -4.41 0.47
N HIS A 23 2.94 -3.11 0.60
CA HIS A 23 4.25 -2.48 0.42
C HIS A 23 4.54 -1.55 1.60
N PRO A 24 5.06 -2.06 2.72
CA PRO A 24 5.20 -1.29 3.96
C PRO A 24 6.17 -0.11 3.85
N GLY A 25 7.07 -0.15 2.85
CA GLY A 25 8.13 0.83 2.71
C GLY A 25 9.31 0.54 3.66
N CYS A 26 10.53 0.82 3.17
CA CYS A 26 11.75 0.49 3.90
C CYS A 26 11.91 1.25 5.23
N HIS A 27 11.41 2.50 5.31
CA HIS A 27 11.53 3.32 6.52
C HIS A 27 10.66 2.84 7.69
N MET A 28 9.66 2.00 7.47
CA MET A 28 8.91 1.35 8.56
C MET A 28 9.65 0.14 9.14
N LEU A 29 10.54 -0.47 8.35
CA LEU A 29 11.16 -1.74 8.68
C LEU A 29 12.61 -1.61 9.15
N ARG A 30 13.26 -0.48 8.81
CA ARG A 30 14.71 -0.32 9.02
C ARG A 30 15.05 1.08 9.53
N PRO A 31 16.01 1.20 10.45
CA PRO A 31 16.75 0.11 11.11
C PRO A 31 15.85 -0.65 12.10
N SER A 32 15.82 -1.96 11.97
CA SER A 32 14.91 -2.83 12.74
C SER A 32 15.20 -2.83 14.23
N GLU A 33 16.46 -2.63 14.62
CA GLU A 33 16.92 -2.58 16.00
C GLU A 33 16.33 -1.36 16.76
N VAL A 34 16.03 -0.30 16.01
CA VAL A 34 15.51 0.96 16.57
C VAL A 34 13.99 0.98 16.51
N LEU A 35 13.43 0.71 15.33
CA LEU A 35 12.00 0.89 15.09
C LEU A 35 11.14 -0.17 15.76
N ARG A 36 11.55 -1.43 15.70
CA ARG A 36 10.85 -2.59 16.31
C ARG A 36 9.35 -2.64 16.04
N LEU A 37 8.91 -2.06 14.93
CA LEU A 37 7.48 -1.94 14.57
C LEU A 37 6.93 -3.26 14.02
N ASP A 38 7.78 -4.02 13.31
CA ASP A 38 7.38 -5.22 12.59
C ASP A 38 8.59 -6.08 12.26
N ARG A 39 8.36 -7.29 11.77
CA ARG A 39 9.42 -8.18 11.31
C ARG A 39 10.03 -7.65 10.02
N SER A 40 11.34 -7.39 10.00
CA SER A 40 12.04 -6.75 8.88
C SER A 40 11.94 -7.53 7.57
N PHE A 41 11.85 -8.87 7.65
CA PHE A 41 11.82 -9.77 6.48
C PHE A 41 10.42 -10.31 6.18
N ARG A 42 9.50 -10.24 7.12
CA ARG A 42 8.12 -10.71 6.95
C ARG A 42 7.17 -9.82 7.76
N PRO A 43 6.98 -8.57 7.35
CA PRO A 43 6.09 -7.65 8.05
C PRO A 43 4.63 -8.11 7.93
N GLU A 44 3.89 -8.00 9.02
CA GLU A 44 2.50 -8.45 9.15
C GLU A 44 1.56 -7.32 9.58
N VAL A 45 2.12 -6.18 10.02
CA VAL A 45 1.33 -5.06 10.54
C VAL A 45 0.39 -4.50 9.49
N LEU A 46 0.86 -4.34 8.26
CA LEU A 46 0.04 -3.80 7.17
C LEU A 46 -1.09 -4.76 6.79
N ASP A 47 -0.80 -6.07 6.78
CA ASP A 47 -1.77 -7.13 6.52
C ASP A 47 -2.87 -7.13 7.58
N LYS A 48 -2.47 -7.02 8.85
CA LYS A 48 -3.40 -6.95 9.97
C LYS A 48 -4.33 -5.74 9.85
N ILE A 49 -3.79 -4.54 9.57
CA ILE A 49 -4.62 -3.34 9.43
C ILE A 49 -5.52 -3.43 8.19
N ALA A 50 -5.05 -3.94 7.07
CA ALA A 50 -5.86 -4.15 5.87
C ALA A 50 -7.03 -5.10 6.14
N SER A 51 -6.81 -6.16 6.93
CA SER A 51 -7.87 -7.10 7.32
C SER A 51 -9.00 -6.43 8.12
N TRP A 52 -8.69 -5.41 8.93
CA TRP A 52 -9.73 -4.65 9.65
C TRP A 52 -10.64 -3.91 8.68
N ALA A 53 -10.09 -3.40 7.58
CA ALA A 53 -10.85 -2.75 6.51
C ALA A 53 -11.62 -3.75 5.63
N GLY A 54 -11.60 -5.04 5.94
CA GLY A 54 -12.24 -6.09 5.15
C GLY A 54 -11.52 -6.39 3.83
N ALA A 55 -10.25 -6.02 3.70
CA ALA A 55 -9.41 -6.34 2.56
C ALA A 55 -8.67 -7.67 2.79
N THR A 56 -8.35 -8.37 1.70
CA THR A 56 -7.44 -9.51 1.71
C THR A 56 -6.08 -9.08 1.22
N VAL A 57 -5.03 -9.73 1.71
CA VAL A 57 -3.66 -9.39 1.35
C VAL A 57 -3.01 -10.55 0.61
N ASP A 58 -2.39 -10.23 -0.51
CA ASP A 58 -1.56 -11.15 -1.28
C ASP A 58 -0.12 -10.64 -1.24
N PRO A 59 0.75 -11.20 -0.40
CA PRO A 59 2.13 -10.75 -0.28
C PRO A 59 2.97 -11.07 -1.52
N GLY A 60 2.47 -11.96 -2.41
CA GLY A 60 3.24 -12.45 -3.54
C GLY A 60 4.41 -13.37 -3.13
N PRO A 61 5.14 -13.91 -4.12
CA PRO A 61 6.23 -14.85 -3.87
C PRO A 61 7.51 -14.18 -3.36
N GLU A 62 7.66 -12.88 -3.54
CA GLU A 62 8.87 -12.13 -3.20
C GLU A 62 8.54 -10.95 -2.27
N TRP A 63 9.43 -10.72 -1.32
CA TRP A 63 9.37 -9.63 -0.35
C TRP A 63 9.45 -8.25 -0.99
N PRO A 64 8.92 -7.23 -0.31
CA PRO A 64 8.82 -5.91 -0.89
C PRO A 64 10.20 -5.43 -1.34
N ALA A 65 10.42 -5.44 -2.64
CA ALA A 65 11.54 -4.78 -3.26
C ALA A 65 11.47 -3.27 -2.94
N CYS A 66 12.60 -2.59 -2.95
CA CYS A 66 12.61 -1.15 -2.81
C CYS A 66 11.85 -0.49 -3.98
N CYS A 67 10.96 0.44 -3.69
CA CYS A 67 10.24 1.20 -4.72
C CYS A 67 11.14 2.18 -5.53
N GLY A 68 12.41 2.32 -5.16
CA GLY A 68 13.35 3.23 -5.81
C GLY A 68 13.19 4.71 -5.41
N GLY A 69 12.20 5.06 -4.58
CA GLY A 69 11.89 6.46 -4.26
C GLY A 69 13.03 7.25 -3.62
N GLY A 70 13.89 6.59 -2.84
CA GLY A 70 15.08 7.22 -2.25
C GLY A 70 16.18 7.55 -3.26
N LEU A 71 16.13 7.01 -4.47
CA LEU A 71 17.08 7.26 -5.56
C LEU A 71 16.53 8.25 -6.60
N ALA A 72 15.26 8.61 -6.52
CA ALA A 72 14.66 9.59 -7.42
C ALA A 72 15.41 10.93 -7.31
N GLY A 73 15.86 11.44 -8.45
CA GLY A 73 16.69 12.65 -8.51
C GLY A 73 18.20 12.42 -8.34
N ILE A 74 18.64 11.19 -8.00
CA ILE A 74 20.06 10.82 -7.86
C ILE A 74 20.45 9.88 -9.00
N ASP A 75 19.73 8.79 -9.15
CA ASP A 75 19.88 7.78 -10.20
C ASP A 75 18.51 7.35 -10.71
N GLU A 76 18.00 8.05 -11.70
CA GLU A 76 16.66 7.80 -12.25
C GLU A 76 16.57 6.43 -12.94
N VAL A 77 17.65 5.92 -13.50
CA VAL A 77 17.66 4.62 -14.19
C VAL A 77 17.50 3.49 -13.17
N LEU A 78 18.27 3.54 -12.08
CA LEU A 78 18.16 2.55 -11.01
C LEU A 78 16.84 2.69 -10.26
N SER A 79 16.38 3.91 -10.01
CA SER A 79 15.07 4.18 -9.41
C SER A 79 13.93 3.54 -10.22
N ALA A 80 13.92 3.75 -11.53
CA ALA A 80 12.93 3.17 -12.44
C ALA A 80 13.00 1.63 -12.48
N LYS A 81 14.19 1.05 -12.48
CA LYS A 81 14.37 -0.40 -12.43
C LYS A 81 13.78 -1.00 -11.15
N LEU A 82 14.11 -0.42 -10.00
CA LEU A 82 13.58 -0.88 -8.71
C LEU A 82 12.06 -0.77 -8.63
N LEU A 83 11.50 0.31 -9.18
CA LEU A 83 10.05 0.47 -9.29
C LEU A 83 9.44 -0.66 -10.11
N MET A 84 9.96 -0.95 -11.29
CA MET A 84 9.46 -2.02 -12.16
C MET A 84 9.56 -3.38 -11.50
N ASP A 85 10.66 -3.67 -10.81
CA ASP A 85 10.84 -4.92 -10.08
C ASP A 85 9.82 -5.06 -8.94
N SER A 86 9.49 -3.97 -8.23
CA SER A 86 8.52 -3.98 -7.14
C SER A 86 7.05 -4.09 -7.61
N VAL A 87 6.74 -3.72 -8.85
CA VAL A 87 5.38 -3.82 -9.43
C VAL A 87 5.11 -5.18 -10.06
N ARG A 88 6.15 -5.88 -10.52
CA ARG A 88 6.02 -7.14 -11.28
C ARG A 88 5.25 -8.23 -10.54
N GLY A 89 5.53 -8.44 -9.26
CA GLY A 89 4.82 -9.43 -8.43
C GLY A 89 3.33 -9.11 -8.28
N PRO A 90 2.97 -7.91 -7.78
CA PRO A 90 1.58 -7.45 -7.70
C PRO A 90 0.82 -7.55 -9.02
N GLN A 91 1.45 -7.19 -10.14
CA GLN A 91 0.85 -7.29 -11.46
C GLN A 91 0.57 -8.75 -11.87
N ALA A 92 1.51 -9.65 -11.62
CA ALA A 92 1.34 -11.08 -11.90
C ALA A 92 0.23 -11.72 -11.04
N SER A 93 0.10 -11.29 -9.79
CA SER A 93 -0.95 -11.75 -8.86
C SER A 93 -2.32 -11.13 -9.14
N LYS A 94 -2.45 -10.17 -10.06
CA LYS A 94 -3.71 -9.50 -10.39
C LYS A 94 -4.43 -8.95 -9.16
N VAL A 95 -3.70 -8.27 -8.28
CA VAL A 95 -4.28 -7.57 -7.14
C VAL A 95 -5.01 -6.30 -7.59
N ASP A 96 -5.96 -5.83 -6.78
CA ASP A 96 -6.71 -4.60 -7.09
C ASP A 96 -5.86 -3.36 -6.89
N ALA A 97 -4.94 -3.37 -5.92
CA ALA A 97 -4.01 -2.27 -5.67
C ALA A 97 -2.80 -2.71 -4.85
N ILE A 98 -1.72 -1.92 -4.93
CA ILE A 98 -0.62 -1.93 -3.97
C ILE A 98 -1.05 -1.07 -2.77
N LEU A 99 -0.93 -1.61 -1.56
CA LEU A 99 -1.21 -0.87 -0.32
C LEU A 99 0.08 -0.37 0.31
N THR A 100 0.21 0.93 0.51
CA THR A 100 1.39 1.50 1.15
C THR A 100 1.05 2.61 2.17
N PRO A 101 1.76 2.69 3.30
CA PRO A 101 1.69 3.80 4.25
C PRO A 101 2.79 4.85 4.00
N CYS A 102 3.67 4.63 3.03
CA CYS A 102 4.83 5.49 2.77
C CYS A 102 4.54 6.48 1.65
N PRO A 103 4.63 7.81 1.88
CA PRO A 103 4.36 8.81 0.85
C PRO A 103 5.32 8.73 -0.34
N PHE A 104 6.59 8.40 -0.11
CA PHE A 104 7.56 8.23 -1.21
C PHE A 104 7.22 7.04 -2.09
N CYS A 105 6.84 5.90 -1.49
CA CYS A 105 6.40 4.74 -2.24
C CYS A 105 5.10 5.03 -2.99
N PHE A 106 4.17 5.77 -2.36
CA PHE A 106 2.93 6.19 -3.00
C PHE A 106 3.21 7.00 -4.27
N VAL A 107 4.05 8.02 -4.20
CA VAL A 107 4.43 8.84 -5.37
C VAL A 107 5.07 7.99 -6.47
N GLN A 108 5.94 7.06 -6.12
CA GLN A 108 6.55 6.15 -7.10
C GLN A 108 5.50 5.29 -7.80
N PHE A 109 4.61 4.65 -7.05
CA PHE A 109 3.58 3.77 -7.60
C PHE A 109 2.46 4.52 -8.31
N ASP A 110 2.10 5.73 -7.88
CA ASP A 110 1.02 6.48 -8.54
C ASP A 110 1.53 7.29 -9.74
N ILE A 111 2.69 7.92 -9.63
CA ILE A 111 3.13 8.93 -10.60
C ILE A 111 4.16 8.39 -11.59
N LYS A 112 5.10 7.55 -11.13
CA LYS A 112 6.27 7.16 -11.91
C LYS A 112 6.07 5.89 -12.73
N GLN A 113 5.17 4.99 -12.35
CA GLN A 113 4.87 3.84 -13.21
C GLN A 113 4.05 4.28 -14.43
N LYS A 114 4.40 3.76 -15.61
CA LYS A 114 3.73 4.11 -16.86
C LYS A 114 2.45 3.32 -17.06
N GLU A 115 2.52 2.04 -16.76
CA GLU A 115 1.42 1.08 -16.76
C GLU A 115 1.59 0.20 -15.54
N GLY A 116 0.55 -0.06 -14.80
CA GLY A 116 0.75 -0.89 -13.63
C GLY A 116 -0.44 -1.01 -12.70
N VAL A 117 -0.17 -1.58 -11.56
CA VAL A 117 -1.15 -1.83 -10.52
C VAL A 117 -1.50 -0.52 -9.84
N PRO A 118 -2.78 -0.19 -9.62
CA PRO A 118 -3.18 0.95 -8.82
C PRO A 118 -2.51 0.95 -7.44
N VAL A 119 -2.33 2.13 -6.86
CA VAL A 119 -1.85 2.25 -5.49
C VAL A 119 -2.91 2.87 -4.61
N LEU A 120 -3.02 2.37 -3.39
CA LEU A 120 -3.89 2.91 -2.35
C LEU A 120 -3.04 3.25 -1.13
N TYR A 121 -3.20 4.45 -0.62
CA TYR A 121 -2.55 4.83 0.62
C TYR A 121 -3.28 4.21 1.81
N LEU A 122 -2.57 3.80 2.86
CA LEU A 122 -3.19 3.14 4.01
C LEU A 122 -4.32 3.99 4.63
N ALA A 123 -4.11 5.30 4.74
CA ALA A 123 -5.13 6.21 5.28
C ALA A 123 -6.38 6.29 4.38
N GLU A 124 -6.23 6.16 3.07
CA GLU A 124 -7.35 6.13 2.13
C GLU A 124 -8.17 4.85 2.27
N LEU A 125 -7.50 3.69 2.37
CA LEU A 125 -8.17 2.42 2.63
C LEU A 125 -9.01 2.51 3.90
N MET A 126 -8.42 3.00 4.99
CA MET A 126 -9.10 3.13 6.27
C MET A 126 -10.26 4.13 6.20
N ALA A 127 -10.07 5.28 5.55
CA ALA A 127 -11.13 6.28 5.38
C ALA A 127 -12.31 5.73 4.57
N LEU A 128 -12.05 5.02 3.48
CA LEU A 128 -13.09 4.34 2.68
C LEU A 128 -13.85 3.31 3.51
N ALA A 129 -13.14 2.48 4.26
CA ALA A 129 -13.73 1.47 5.11
C ALA A 129 -14.56 2.08 6.27
N MET A 130 -14.21 3.29 6.70
CA MET A 130 -14.98 4.09 7.67
C MET A 130 -16.12 4.88 7.03
N GLY A 131 -16.39 4.71 5.74
CA GLY A 131 -17.53 5.31 5.03
C GLY A 131 -17.26 6.66 4.37
N ALA A 132 -16.01 7.10 4.28
CA ALA A 132 -15.69 8.30 3.49
C ALA A 132 -15.91 8.05 2.00
N SER A 133 -16.44 9.06 1.28
CA SER A 133 -16.60 8.92 -0.16
C SER A 133 -15.26 9.07 -0.90
N PRO A 134 -15.11 8.40 -2.07
CA PRO A 134 -13.90 8.51 -2.90
C PRO A 134 -13.55 9.95 -3.29
N GLU A 135 -14.56 10.79 -3.50
CA GLU A 135 -14.40 12.20 -3.86
C GLU A 135 -13.79 12.99 -2.72
N ARG A 136 -14.24 12.71 -1.48
CA ARG A 136 -13.80 13.43 -0.28
C ARG A 136 -12.34 13.16 0.05
N ILE A 137 -11.86 11.96 -0.20
CA ILE A 137 -10.45 11.58 0.03
C ILE A 137 -9.55 11.83 -1.18
N GLY A 138 -10.11 12.31 -2.30
CA GLY A 138 -9.32 12.73 -3.44
C GLY A 138 -8.85 11.62 -4.39
N LEU A 139 -9.44 10.42 -4.38
CA LEU A 139 -9.05 9.30 -5.26
C LEU A 139 -9.07 9.68 -6.74
N ARG A 140 -9.88 10.65 -7.14
CA ARG A 140 -9.92 11.15 -8.53
C ARG A 140 -8.59 11.74 -9.02
N TYR A 141 -7.71 12.15 -8.10
CA TYR A 141 -6.42 12.75 -8.43
C TYR A 141 -5.31 11.71 -8.66
N HIS A 142 -5.53 10.44 -8.27
CA HIS A 142 -4.59 9.37 -8.59
C HIS A 142 -4.41 9.22 -10.10
N ARG A 143 -3.21 8.97 -10.53
CA ARG A 143 -2.92 8.62 -11.93
C ARG A 143 -3.30 7.18 -12.21
N THR A 144 -3.01 6.29 -11.28
CA THR A 144 -3.42 4.90 -11.35
C THR A 144 -4.82 4.75 -10.76
N LYS A 145 -5.81 4.42 -11.59
CA LYS A 145 -7.21 4.36 -11.16
C LYS A 145 -7.54 3.01 -10.54
N ILE A 146 -8.05 3.05 -9.32
CA ILE A 146 -8.55 1.86 -8.63
C ILE A 146 -10.03 1.68 -8.89
N ALA A 147 -10.44 0.45 -9.20
CA ALA A 147 -11.84 0.06 -9.22
C ALA A 147 -12.29 -0.31 -7.80
N LEU A 148 -13.13 0.50 -7.22
CA LEU A 148 -13.71 0.20 -5.91
C LEU A 148 -14.91 -0.75 -6.06
N PRO A 149 -15.14 -1.66 -5.09
CA PRO A 149 -16.35 -2.47 -5.07
C PRO A 149 -17.58 -1.56 -4.94
N SER A 150 -18.67 -2.00 -5.59
CA SER A 150 -19.98 -1.31 -5.43
C SER A 150 -20.38 -1.27 -3.95
N PRO A 151 -21.08 -0.25 -3.51
CA PRO A 151 -21.56 -0.13 -2.15
C PRO A 151 -22.57 -1.21 -1.78
#